data_afbb15df129b1395c6a3f1c12c1dfed2
#
_entry.id   afbb15df129b1395c6a3f1c12c1dfed2
#
_cell.length_a   1.000
_cell.length_b   1.000
_cell.length_c   1.000
_cell.angle_alpha   90.00
_cell.angle_beta   90.00
_cell.angle_gamma   90.00
#
_symmetry.space_group_name_H-M   'P 1'
#
loop_
_entity.id
_entity.type
_entity.pdbx_description
1 polymer ?
#
loop_
_entity_poly.entity_id
_entity_poly.type
_entity_poly.pdbx_seq_one_letter_code
_entity_poly.pdbx_strand_id
1 'polypeptide(L)'
;MRVIILEDEKLASTRLIRMLKELNPGIEVLATLNNLEEAEQYFGHTKQEQADIFFFDIQLGDGTSFELFDKFKFDCPVIFTTAYDQFALQAIKVRASDYLLKPIKMEELDHAIKHVLELATQKEEGSVDRQDVRNSRFLVKMGKSLKILTLEDIAYFYSDQKITLIFNWAGRKFPIDLSLNRIEEMLPPETYFRLNRRLIVHLKAIDDMQVYSKSRIKINLKPSLDEEILVSTEKAGSFKRWLGGVIPGME
;
A
#
# COMPACT_ATOMS: atom_id res chain seq x y z
N MET A 1 -22.10 1.46 10.68
CA MET A 1 -20.65 1.17 10.72
C MET A 1 -20.18 1.29 12.17
N ARG A 2 -19.50 0.27 12.65
CA ARG A 2 -19.01 0.14 14.02
C ARG A 2 -17.49 0.23 14.02
N VAL A 3 -16.92 1.03 14.90
CA VAL A 3 -15.47 1.29 14.93
C VAL A 3 -14.90 1.09 16.33
N ILE A 4 -13.62 0.71 16.37
CA ILE A 4 -12.80 0.69 17.59
C ILE A 4 -11.62 1.62 17.38
N ILE A 5 -11.30 2.42 18.39
CA ILE A 5 -10.22 3.40 18.35
C ILE A 5 -9.21 3.05 19.42
N LEU A 6 -7.92 2.99 19.04
CA LEU A 6 -6.79 2.87 19.93
C LEU A 6 -5.96 4.15 19.81
N GLU A 7 -5.97 4.97 20.87
CA GLU A 7 -5.39 6.32 20.90
C GLU A 7 -5.16 6.74 22.34
N ASP A 8 -3.94 7.02 22.73
CA ASP A 8 -3.59 7.42 24.11
C ASP A 8 -3.88 8.89 24.41
N GLU A 9 -3.93 9.77 23.38
CA GLU A 9 -4.29 11.16 23.51
C GLU A 9 -5.82 11.37 23.50
N LYS A 10 -6.41 11.65 24.66
CA LYS A 10 -7.86 11.87 24.81
C LYS A 10 -8.40 12.98 23.88
N LEU A 11 -7.61 14.01 23.58
CA LEU A 11 -8.03 15.09 22.68
C LEU A 11 -8.06 14.60 21.22
N ALA A 12 -7.11 13.77 20.82
CA ALA A 12 -7.04 13.19 19.49
C ALA A 12 -8.19 12.19 19.26
N SER A 13 -8.43 11.28 20.20
CA SER A 13 -9.57 10.34 20.12
C SER A 13 -10.92 11.07 20.09
N THR A 14 -11.12 12.09 20.92
CA THR A 14 -12.35 12.91 20.92
C THR A 14 -12.55 13.64 19.59
N ARG A 15 -11.47 14.19 19.02
CA ARG A 15 -11.51 14.84 17.71
C ARG A 15 -11.88 13.86 16.61
N LEU A 16 -11.25 12.68 16.59
CA LEU A 16 -11.53 11.63 15.60
C LEU A 16 -13.00 11.19 15.69
N ILE A 17 -13.51 10.92 16.91
CA ILE A 17 -14.91 10.55 17.13
C ILE A 17 -15.86 11.63 16.57
N ARG A 18 -15.57 12.91 16.83
CA ARG A 18 -16.37 14.00 16.29
C ARG A 18 -16.36 14.01 14.77
N MET A 19 -15.19 13.87 14.14
CA MET A 19 -15.06 13.83 12.70
C MET A 19 -15.81 12.65 12.08
N LEU A 20 -15.72 11.46 12.68
CA LEU A 20 -16.46 10.27 12.27
C LEU A 20 -17.98 10.50 12.33
N LYS A 21 -18.49 11.11 13.40
CA LYS A 21 -19.90 11.44 13.56
C LYS A 21 -20.37 12.54 12.60
N GLU A 22 -19.49 13.46 12.24
CA GLU A 22 -19.77 14.51 11.25
C GLU A 22 -19.89 13.94 9.83
N LEU A 23 -19.04 12.96 9.47
CA LEU A 23 -19.13 12.23 8.20
C LEU A 23 -20.40 11.37 8.14
N ASN A 24 -20.70 10.66 9.19
CA ASN A 24 -21.89 9.82 9.28
C ASN A 24 -22.34 9.65 10.74
N PRO A 25 -23.48 10.26 11.14
CA PRO A 25 -24.03 10.13 12.49
C PRO A 25 -24.34 8.70 12.93
N GLY A 26 -24.54 7.77 11.97
CA GLY A 26 -24.78 6.35 12.22
C GLY A 26 -23.53 5.53 12.56
N ILE A 27 -22.34 6.15 12.60
CA ILE A 27 -21.14 5.46 13.06
C ILE A 27 -21.21 5.24 14.56
N GLU A 28 -21.02 4.02 15.01
CA GLU A 28 -20.99 3.61 16.40
C GLU A 28 -19.56 3.33 16.84
N VAL A 29 -19.10 3.98 17.90
CA VAL A 29 -17.80 3.71 18.52
C VAL A 29 -18.01 2.68 19.62
N LEU A 30 -17.55 1.44 19.36
CA LEU A 30 -17.72 0.32 20.30
C LEU A 30 -16.80 0.43 21.50
N ALA A 31 -15.56 0.86 21.27
CA ALA A 31 -14.56 1.06 22.31
C ALA A 31 -13.56 2.15 21.91
N THR A 32 -13.03 2.83 22.92
CA THR A 32 -11.83 3.68 22.82
C THR A 32 -10.83 3.15 23.84
N LEU A 33 -9.71 2.62 23.34
CA LEU A 33 -8.64 2.01 24.10
C LEU A 33 -7.48 3.01 24.19
N ASN A 34 -6.86 3.15 25.34
CA ASN A 34 -5.91 4.24 25.60
C ASN A 34 -4.44 3.78 25.62
N ASN A 35 -4.19 2.48 25.56
CA ASN A 35 -2.84 1.92 25.60
C ASN A 35 -2.84 0.48 25.09
N LEU A 36 -1.65 -0.12 24.93
CA LEU A 36 -1.49 -1.50 24.43
C LEU A 36 -2.08 -2.51 25.43
N GLU A 37 -1.91 -2.29 26.72
CA GLU A 37 -2.42 -3.22 27.74
C GLU A 37 -3.95 -3.35 27.67
N GLU A 38 -4.67 -2.22 27.56
CA GLU A 38 -6.13 -2.21 27.35
C GLU A 38 -6.51 -2.91 26.04
N ALA A 39 -5.74 -2.66 24.97
CA ALA A 39 -5.98 -3.26 23.66
C ALA A 39 -5.78 -4.78 23.72
N GLU A 40 -4.72 -5.26 24.36
CA GLU A 40 -4.46 -6.70 24.52
C GLU A 40 -5.56 -7.39 25.34
N GLN A 41 -5.99 -6.77 26.43
CA GLN A 41 -7.10 -7.28 27.24
C GLN A 41 -8.40 -7.32 26.42
N TYR A 42 -8.70 -6.24 25.69
CA TYR A 42 -9.90 -6.16 24.88
C TYR A 42 -9.92 -7.24 23.78
N PHE A 43 -8.87 -7.34 22.96
CA PHE A 43 -8.79 -8.30 21.86
C PHE A 43 -8.59 -9.74 22.32
N GLY A 44 -8.05 -9.96 23.49
CA GLY A 44 -7.91 -11.29 24.09
C GLY A 44 -9.24 -11.88 24.61
N HIS A 45 -10.23 -11.05 24.96
CA HIS A 45 -11.49 -11.48 25.54
C HIS A 45 -12.71 -11.23 24.67
N THR A 46 -12.62 -10.35 23.68
CA THR A 46 -13.75 -9.92 22.85
C THR A 46 -13.64 -10.48 21.44
N LYS A 47 -14.75 -10.95 20.87
CA LYS A 47 -14.79 -11.32 19.45
C LYS A 47 -14.61 -10.08 18.59
N GLN A 48 -13.56 -10.04 17.79
CA GLN A 48 -13.22 -8.94 16.87
C GLN A 48 -14.29 -8.70 15.79
N GLU A 49 -15.15 -9.67 15.53
CA GLU A 49 -16.20 -9.67 14.51
C GLU A 49 -17.28 -8.58 14.70
N GLN A 50 -17.21 -7.82 15.79
CA GLN A 50 -18.19 -6.76 16.05
C GLN A 50 -17.87 -5.42 15.41
N ALA A 51 -16.63 -5.16 15.02
CA ALA A 51 -16.22 -3.91 14.39
C ALA A 51 -16.11 -4.04 12.88
N ASP A 52 -16.36 -2.96 12.19
CA ASP A 52 -16.23 -2.86 10.74
C ASP A 52 -14.89 -2.22 10.35
N ILE A 53 -14.33 -1.35 11.20
CA ILE A 53 -13.02 -0.67 11.00
C ILE A 53 -12.34 -0.46 12.34
N PHE A 54 -11.03 -0.63 12.38
CA PHE A 54 -10.16 -0.21 13.49
C PHE A 54 -9.39 1.06 13.12
N PHE A 55 -9.30 2.01 14.07
CA PHE A 55 -8.41 3.17 13.98
C PHE A 55 -7.35 3.03 15.07
N PHE A 56 -6.10 2.81 14.69
CA PHE A 56 -5.00 2.62 15.63
C PHE A 56 -3.95 3.71 15.50
N ASP A 57 -3.71 4.46 16.58
CA ASP A 57 -2.47 5.24 16.64
C ASP A 57 -1.29 4.27 16.64
N ILE A 58 -0.26 4.61 15.88
CA ILE A 58 0.95 3.80 15.81
C ILE A 58 1.75 3.92 17.09
N GLN A 59 1.92 5.15 17.60
CA GLN A 59 2.68 5.41 18.80
C GLN A 59 1.76 5.65 19.99
N LEU A 60 1.91 4.80 20.99
CA LEU A 60 1.21 4.88 22.28
C LEU A 60 2.24 5.09 23.38
N GLY A 61 1.82 5.61 24.52
CA GLY A 61 2.71 5.87 25.65
C GLY A 61 3.47 4.64 26.18
N ASP A 62 2.95 3.44 25.92
CA ASP A 62 3.49 2.15 26.38
C ASP A 62 4.11 1.28 25.27
N GLY A 63 4.14 1.76 24.00
CA GLY A 63 4.76 1.04 22.89
C GLY A 63 4.18 1.38 21.52
N THR A 64 4.21 0.43 20.60
CA THR A 64 3.66 0.60 19.26
C THR A 64 2.50 -0.35 18.98
N SER A 65 1.44 0.14 18.35
CA SER A 65 0.28 -0.70 18.00
C SER A 65 0.62 -1.83 17.03
N PHE A 66 1.79 -1.81 16.38
CA PHE A 66 2.28 -2.93 15.57
C PHE A 66 2.49 -4.20 16.40
N GLU A 67 2.79 -4.09 17.69
CA GLU A 67 2.99 -5.23 18.59
C GLU A 67 1.72 -6.09 18.72
N LEU A 68 0.55 -5.49 18.50
CA LEU A 68 -0.72 -6.23 18.49
C LEU A 68 -0.80 -7.23 17.33
N PHE A 69 -0.16 -6.94 16.20
CA PHE A 69 -0.18 -7.83 15.01
C PHE A 69 0.71 -9.07 15.19
N ASP A 70 1.64 -9.04 16.13
CA ASP A 70 2.42 -10.21 16.50
C ASP A 70 1.63 -11.15 17.42
N LYS A 71 0.62 -10.61 18.13
CA LYS A 71 -0.18 -11.34 19.13
C LYS A 71 -1.56 -11.72 18.60
N PHE A 72 -2.15 -10.89 17.76
CA PHE A 72 -3.51 -11.04 17.26
C PHE A 72 -3.56 -10.99 15.74
N LYS A 73 -4.46 -11.79 15.16
CA LYS A 73 -4.81 -11.69 13.75
C LYS A 73 -6.05 -10.81 13.62
N PHE A 74 -5.94 -9.73 12.89
CA PHE A 74 -7.06 -8.84 12.61
C PHE A 74 -7.65 -9.17 11.24
N ASP A 75 -8.90 -9.63 11.22
CA ASP A 75 -9.68 -9.87 9.99
C ASP A 75 -10.46 -8.61 9.56
N CYS A 76 -10.62 -7.67 10.49
CA CYS A 76 -11.21 -6.35 10.27
C CYS A 76 -10.14 -5.39 9.73
N PRO A 77 -10.50 -4.51 8.78
CA PRO A 77 -9.60 -3.48 8.25
C PRO A 77 -9.06 -2.54 9.34
N VAL A 78 -7.76 -2.23 9.25
CA VAL A 78 -7.09 -1.30 10.17
C VAL A 78 -6.65 -0.06 9.40
N ILE A 79 -7.07 1.12 9.87
CA ILE A 79 -6.57 2.43 9.45
C ILE A 79 -5.64 2.93 10.54
N PHE A 80 -4.37 3.10 10.22
CA PHE A 80 -3.44 3.70 11.17
C PHE A 80 -3.54 5.21 11.19
N THR A 81 -3.40 5.78 12.39
CA THR A 81 -3.24 7.22 12.59
C THR A 81 -1.91 7.48 13.26
N THR A 82 -1.20 8.54 12.92
CA THR A 82 0.07 8.89 13.59
C THR A 82 0.55 10.30 13.27
N ALA A 83 1.36 10.87 14.15
CA ALA A 83 2.08 12.13 13.90
C ALA A 83 3.35 11.93 13.05
N TYR A 84 3.80 10.70 12.81
CA TYR A 84 5.10 10.39 12.23
C TYR A 84 4.99 9.67 10.89
N ASP A 85 5.60 10.25 9.88
CA ASP A 85 5.63 9.74 8.51
C ASP A 85 6.48 8.47 8.31
N GLN A 86 7.45 8.25 9.20
CA GLN A 86 8.40 7.14 9.11
C GLN A 86 7.79 5.75 9.31
N PHE A 87 6.60 5.66 9.92
CA PHE A 87 5.93 4.39 10.20
C PHE A 87 5.06 3.86 9.05
N ALA A 88 4.86 4.64 8.00
CA ALA A 88 4.08 4.22 6.83
C ALA A 88 4.58 2.89 6.23
N LEU A 89 5.90 2.67 6.22
CA LEU A 89 6.50 1.41 5.74
C LEU A 89 6.17 0.21 6.64
N GLN A 90 6.04 0.42 7.95
CA GLN A 90 5.66 -0.66 8.87
C GLN A 90 4.16 -0.98 8.77
N ALA A 91 3.32 0.03 8.57
CA ALA A 91 1.88 -0.15 8.33
C ALA A 91 1.62 -1.04 7.09
N ILE A 92 2.40 -0.87 6.02
CA ILE A 92 2.35 -1.73 4.82
C ILE A 92 2.71 -3.19 5.16
N LYS A 93 3.69 -3.44 6.03
CA LYS A 93 4.10 -4.80 6.42
C LYS A 93 3.00 -5.57 7.14
N VAL A 94 2.17 -4.90 7.93
CA VAL A 94 1.06 -5.51 8.67
C VAL A 94 -0.26 -5.51 7.89
N ARG A 95 -0.22 -5.22 6.59
CA ARG A 95 -1.40 -5.18 5.69
C ARG A 95 -2.47 -4.19 6.17
N ALA A 96 -2.04 -3.02 6.66
CA ALA A 96 -2.97 -1.94 6.97
C ALA A 96 -3.81 -1.57 5.75
N SER A 97 -5.09 -1.32 5.97
CA SER A 97 -6.00 -0.94 4.88
C SER A 97 -5.81 0.52 4.45
N ASP A 98 -5.41 1.41 5.38
CA ASP A 98 -5.06 2.79 5.07
C ASP A 98 -4.19 3.42 6.19
N TYR A 99 -3.76 4.67 5.98
CA TYR A 99 -2.85 5.40 6.86
C TYR A 99 -3.15 6.90 6.84
N LEU A 100 -3.37 7.50 8.01
CA LEU A 100 -3.72 8.92 8.17
C LEU A 100 -2.66 9.65 9.01
N LEU A 101 -2.13 10.74 8.47
CA LEU A 101 -1.23 11.61 9.22
C LEU A 101 -1.99 12.61 10.08
N LYS A 102 -1.57 12.76 11.34
CA LYS A 102 -2.05 13.81 12.24
C LYS A 102 -1.40 15.17 11.86
N PRO A 103 -2.14 16.27 11.81
CA PRO A 103 -3.57 16.38 12.12
C PRO A 103 -4.46 15.84 11.00
N ILE A 104 -5.32 14.88 11.33
CA ILE A 104 -6.23 14.24 10.38
C ILE A 104 -7.14 15.31 9.77
N LYS A 105 -7.28 15.27 8.42
CA LYS A 105 -8.22 16.12 7.68
C LYS A 105 -9.49 15.35 7.33
N MET A 106 -10.59 16.06 7.25
CA MET A 106 -11.90 15.46 6.99
C MET A 106 -11.95 14.72 5.65
N GLU A 107 -11.37 15.31 4.61
CA GLU A 107 -11.30 14.73 3.27
C GLU A 107 -10.48 13.44 3.22
N GLU A 108 -9.36 13.40 3.97
CA GLU A 108 -8.50 12.23 4.05
C GLU A 108 -9.19 11.08 4.82
N LEU A 109 -9.92 11.41 5.91
CA LEU A 109 -10.69 10.45 6.69
C LEU A 109 -11.86 9.86 5.88
N ASP A 110 -12.62 10.70 5.17
CA ASP A 110 -13.73 10.26 4.31
C ASP A 110 -13.24 9.33 3.22
N HIS A 111 -12.11 9.69 2.58
CA HIS A 111 -11.49 8.87 1.54
C HIS A 111 -11.03 7.51 2.07
N ALA A 112 -10.35 7.47 3.23
CA ALA A 112 -9.88 6.24 3.84
C ALA A 112 -11.02 5.30 4.21
N ILE A 113 -12.11 5.83 4.79
CA ILE A 113 -13.31 5.05 5.12
C ILE A 113 -13.97 4.46 3.87
N LYS A 114 -14.18 5.26 2.82
CA LYS A 114 -14.77 4.79 1.55
C LYS A 114 -13.95 3.68 0.93
N HIS A 115 -12.64 3.88 0.86
CA HIS A 115 -11.71 2.89 0.34
C HIS A 115 -11.80 1.55 1.08
N VAL A 116 -11.82 1.59 2.40
CA VAL A 116 -11.92 0.37 3.23
C VAL A 116 -13.26 -0.34 3.05
N LEU A 117 -14.37 0.41 2.94
CA LEU A 117 -15.70 -0.18 2.72
C LEU A 117 -15.84 -0.78 1.32
N GLU A 118 -15.24 -0.18 0.30
CA GLU A 118 -15.17 -0.75 -1.05
C GLU A 118 -14.42 -2.08 -1.07
N LEU A 119 -13.31 -2.17 -0.36
CA LEU A 119 -12.56 -3.42 -0.20
C LEU A 119 -13.37 -4.51 0.53
N ALA A 120 -14.17 -4.15 1.52
CA ALA A 120 -14.98 -5.09 2.29
C ALA A 120 -16.13 -5.68 1.45
N THR A 121 -16.84 -4.86 0.68
CA THR A 121 -17.92 -5.30 -0.21
C THR A 121 -17.46 -6.26 -1.31
N GLN A 122 -16.24 -6.10 -1.80
CA GLN A 122 -15.64 -6.98 -2.80
C GLN A 122 -15.28 -8.38 -2.26
N LYS A 123 -15.01 -8.50 -0.95
CA LYS A 123 -14.78 -9.80 -0.30
C LYS A 123 -16.04 -10.68 -0.24
N GLU A 124 -17.23 -10.09 -0.13
CA GLU A 124 -18.50 -10.83 -0.06
C GLU A 124 -18.95 -11.42 -1.40
N GLU A 125 -18.49 -10.88 -2.53
CA GLU A 125 -18.84 -11.36 -3.88
C GLU A 125 -17.96 -12.50 -4.40
N GLY A 126 -17.12 -13.11 -3.57
CA GLY A 126 -16.40 -14.36 -3.87
C GLY A 126 -15.28 -14.26 -4.91
N SER A 127 -14.81 -13.05 -5.24
CA SER A 127 -13.64 -12.83 -6.10
C SER A 127 -12.36 -12.78 -5.26
N VAL A 128 -11.77 -13.94 -5.09
CA VAL A 128 -10.49 -14.13 -4.39
C VAL A 128 -9.36 -13.32 -5.05
N ASP A 129 -8.73 -12.46 -4.25
CA ASP A 129 -7.29 -12.14 -4.29
C ASP A 129 -6.68 -11.29 -5.44
N ARG A 130 -7.44 -10.69 -6.34
CA ARG A 130 -6.84 -9.90 -7.44
C ARG A 130 -6.96 -8.38 -7.33
N GLN A 131 -7.75 -7.84 -6.40
CA GLN A 131 -8.00 -6.39 -6.29
C GLN A 131 -7.19 -5.68 -5.21
N ASP A 132 -6.69 -6.37 -4.19
CA ASP A 132 -5.77 -5.80 -3.18
C ASP A 132 -4.48 -5.26 -3.80
N VAL A 133 -4.08 -5.82 -4.93
CA VAL A 133 -2.87 -5.43 -5.65
C VAL A 133 -3.04 -4.13 -6.44
N ARG A 134 -4.25 -3.81 -6.93
CA ARG A 134 -4.53 -2.59 -7.71
C ARG A 134 -4.54 -1.32 -6.88
N ASN A 135 -4.74 -1.44 -5.56
CA ASN A 135 -4.81 -0.32 -4.63
C ASN A 135 -3.50 -0.05 -3.88
N SER A 136 -2.39 -0.65 -4.30
CA SER A 136 -1.09 -0.39 -3.70
C SER A 136 -0.73 1.10 -3.82
N ARG A 137 -0.49 1.74 -2.68
CA ARG A 137 -0.11 3.14 -2.56
C ARG A 137 1.32 3.23 -2.05
N PHE A 138 2.08 4.14 -2.61
CA PHE A 138 3.45 4.41 -2.19
C PHE A 138 3.54 5.82 -1.62
N LEU A 139 3.85 5.91 -0.34
CA LEU A 139 4.16 7.19 0.29
C LEU A 139 5.61 7.57 -0.06
N VAL A 140 5.78 8.69 -0.73
CA VAL A 140 7.09 9.19 -1.16
C VAL A 140 7.37 10.57 -0.60
N LYS A 141 8.64 10.82 -0.25
CA LYS A 141 9.09 12.09 0.29
C LYS A 141 9.47 13.04 -0.84
N MET A 142 8.91 14.25 -0.80
CA MET A 142 9.25 15.37 -1.69
C MET A 142 9.77 16.57 -0.87
N GLY A 143 11.06 16.62 -0.61
CA GLY A 143 11.63 17.65 0.27
C GLY A 143 11.05 17.55 1.68
N LYS A 144 10.24 18.54 2.09
CA LYS A 144 9.55 18.57 3.39
C LYS A 144 8.10 18.02 3.33
N SER A 145 7.62 17.64 2.15
CA SER A 145 6.24 17.15 1.95
C SER A 145 6.24 15.65 1.66
N LEU A 146 5.14 14.99 2.01
CA LEU A 146 4.85 13.63 1.61
C LEU A 146 3.84 13.65 0.47
N LYS A 147 3.98 12.72 -0.46
CA LYS A 147 3.04 12.50 -1.54
C LYS A 147 2.69 11.03 -1.61
N ILE A 148 1.41 10.74 -1.75
CA ILE A 148 0.94 9.39 -2.07
C ILE A 148 0.97 9.24 -3.60
N LEU A 149 1.58 8.15 -4.06
CA LEU A 149 1.55 7.71 -5.45
C LEU A 149 0.74 6.41 -5.51
N THR A 150 -0.24 6.39 -6.39
CA THR A 150 -0.97 5.16 -6.75
C THR A 150 -0.24 4.43 -7.87
N LEU A 151 -0.60 3.18 -8.14
CA LEU A 151 -0.03 2.44 -9.28
C LEU A 151 -0.25 3.15 -10.61
N GLU A 152 -1.36 3.88 -10.74
CA GLU A 152 -1.68 4.66 -11.94
C GLU A 152 -0.70 5.83 -12.17
N ASP A 153 -0.05 6.32 -11.12
CA ASP A 153 0.96 7.38 -11.21
C ASP A 153 2.34 6.85 -11.63
N ILE A 154 2.56 5.53 -11.59
CA ILE A 154 3.89 4.92 -11.64
C ILE A 154 4.17 4.30 -13.02
N ALA A 155 5.24 4.76 -13.66
CA ALA A 155 5.70 4.21 -14.93
C ALA A 155 6.59 2.97 -14.72
N TYR A 156 7.51 3.02 -13.78
CA TYR A 156 8.39 1.89 -13.46
C TYR A 156 9.11 2.06 -12.12
N PHE A 157 9.63 0.94 -11.61
CA PHE A 157 10.48 0.87 -10.43
C PHE A 157 11.89 0.46 -10.86
N TYR A 158 12.88 1.20 -10.40
CA TYR A 158 14.28 1.00 -10.77
C TYR A 158 15.17 0.95 -9.53
N SER A 159 16.04 -0.04 -9.45
CA SER A 159 17.00 -0.18 -8.35
C SER A 159 18.40 0.18 -8.81
N ASP A 160 18.98 1.16 -8.15
CA ASP A 160 20.35 1.59 -8.33
C ASP A 160 21.08 1.71 -6.98
N GLN A 161 22.30 1.17 -6.90
CA GLN A 161 23.16 1.24 -5.70
C GLN A 161 22.44 0.90 -4.38
N LYS A 162 21.56 -0.12 -4.38
CA LYS A 162 20.71 -0.56 -3.26
C LYS A 162 19.55 0.38 -2.91
N ILE A 163 19.34 1.46 -3.66
CA ILE A 163 18.19 2.34 -3.51
C ILE A 163 17.15 1.97 -4.57
N THR A 164 15.92 1.80 -4.17
CA THR A 164 14.81 1.62 -5.12
C THR A 164 14.16 2.97 -5.38
N LEU A 165 13.95 3.28 -6.64
CA LEU A 165 13.33 4.51 -7.12
C LEU A 165 12.02 4.20 -7.83
N ILE A 166 10.98 4.94 -7.50
CA ILE A 166 9.77 5.05 -8.32
C ILE A 166 9.98 6.12 -9.36
N PHE A 167 9.66 5.83 -10.61
CA PHE A 167 9.55 6.83 -11.68
C PHE A 167 8.07 7.01 -12.02
N ASN A 168 7.59 8.24 -11.88
CA ASN A 168 6.24 8.57 -12.33
C ASN A 168 6.21 8.92 -13.82
N TRP A 169 5.02 9.06 -14.40
CA TRP A 169 4.84 9.40 -15.82
C TRP A 169 5.44 10.73 -16.25
N ALA A 170 5.67 11.65 -15.29
CA ALA A 170 6.35 12.93 -15.54
C ALA A 170 7.89 12.83 -15.45
N GLY A 171 8.46 11.64 -15.29
CA GLY A 171 9.90 11.40 -15.16
C GLY A 171 10.50 11.78 -13.82
N ARG A 172 9.68 12.13 -12.81
CA ARG A 172 10.18 12.41 -11.47
C ARG A 172 10.55 11.13 -10.76
N LYS A 173 11.63 11.18 -9.98
CA LYS A 173 12.21 10.05 -9.23
C LYS A 173 11.89 10.22 -7.75
N PHE A 174 11.43 9.12 -7.13
CA PHE A 174 11.12 9.09 -5.70
C PHE A 174 11.80 7.88 -5.06
N PRO A 175 12.73 8.08 -4.12
CA PRO A 175 13.34 6.98 -3.40
C PRO A 175 12.33 6.33 -2.45
N ILE A 176 12.38 4.99 -2.38
CA ILE A 176 11.60 4.20 -1.43
C ILE A 176 12.47 3.13 -0.78
N ASP A 177 12.11 2.76 0.44
CA ASP A 177 12.81 1.73 1.21
C ASP A 177 12.12 0.37 1.06
N LEU A 178 11.94 -0.07 -0.18
CA LEU A 178 11.41 -1.38 -0.53
C LEU A 178 12.29 -2.05 -1.57
N SER A 179 12.55 -3.35 -1.40
CA SER A 179 13.24 -4.11 -2.43
C SER A 179 12.34 -4.37 -3.64
N LEU A 180 12.92 -4.48 -4.84
CA LEU A 180 12.15 -4.84 -6.04
C LEU A 180 11.45 -6.20 -5.93
N ASN A 181 11.99 -7.15 -5.14
CA ASN A 181 11.32 -8.43 -4.91
C ASN A 181 9.99 -8.21 -4.16
N ARG A 182 10.02 -7.37 -3.12
CA ARG A 182 8.82 -7.06 -2.35
C ARG A 182 7.79 -6.28 -3.18
N ILE A 183 8.27 -5.36 -4.01
CA ILE A 183 7.41 -4.61 -4.93
C ILE A 183 6.76 -5.54 -5.94
N GLU A 184 7.52 -6.47 -6.54
CA GLU A 184 7.00 -7.44 -7.52
C GLU A 184 5.82 -8.26 -6.96
N GLU A 185 5.87 -8.64 -5.67
CA GLU A 185 4.78 -9.35 -4.97
C GLU A 185 3.50 -8.50 -4.79
N MET A 186 3.66 -7.17 -4.82
CA MET A 186 2.59 -6.20 -4.60
C MET A 186 1.98 -5.67 -5.90
N LEU A 187 2.54 -6.02 -7.05
CA LEU A 187 2.13 -5.45 -8.34
C LEU A 187 1.21 -6.39 -9.12
N PRO A 188 0.20 -5.85 -9.83
CA PRO A 188 -0.64 -6.65 -10.73
C PRO A 188 0.22 -7.20 -11.87
N PRO A 189 0.33 -8.53 -12.01
CA PRO A 189 1.21 -9.15 -12.99
C PRO A 189 0.74 -8.95 -14.44
N GLU A 190 -0.52 -8.60 -14.65
CA GLU A 190 -1.06 -8.22 -15.96
C GLU A 190 -0.57 -6.85 -16.43
N THR A 191 -0.20 -5.97 -15.49
CA THR A 191 0.13 -4.56 -15.77
C THR A 191 1.63 -4.30 -15.65
N TYR A 192 2.30 -4.98 -14.74
CA TYR A 192 3.72 -4.80 -14.45
C TYR A 192 4.52 -6.06 -14.73
N PHE A 193 5.73 -5.89 -15.26
CA PHE A 193 6.63 -7.00 -15.54
C PHE A 193 8.05 -6.70 -15.09
N ARG A 194 8.69 -7.68 -14.45
CA ARG A 194 10.09 -7.59 -14.05
C ARG A 194 11.01 -7.94 -15.19
N LEU A 195 11.60 -6.96 -15.84
CA LEU A 195 12.50 -7.13 -16.98
C LEU A 195 13.84 -7.77 -16.60
N ASN A 196 14.39 -7.33 -15.46
CA ASN A 196 15.66 -7.81 -14.96
C ASN A 196 15.77 -7.59 -13.44
N ARG A 197 16.94 -7.83 -12.85
CA ARG A 197 17.15 -7.64 -11.39
C ARG A 197 17.01 -6.20 -10.91
N ARG A 198 17.05 -5.21 -11.83
CA ARG A 198 17.06 -3.78 -11.50
C ARG A 198 15.78 -3.04 -11.89
N LEU A 199 14.87 -3.66 -12.66
CA LEU A 199 13.76 -2.94 -13.29
C LEU A 199 12.47 -3.73 -13.32
N ILE A 200 11.39 -3.12 -12.82
CA ILE A 200 10.00 -3.55 -13.02
C ILE A 200 9.29 -2.44 -13.76
N VAL A 201 8.63 -2.76 -14.86
CA VAL A 201 8.06 -1.79 -15.79
C VAL A 201 6.55 -1.98 -15.92
N HIS A 202 5.81 -0.86 -15.96
CA HIS A 202 4.40 -0.83 -16.36
C HIS A 202 4.31 -1.04 -17.89
N LEU A 203 3.32 -1.81 -18.35
CA LEU A 203 3.12 -2.10 -19.78
C LEU A 203 3.11 -0.84 -20.65
N LYS A 204 2.41 0.21 -20.21
CA LYS A 204 2.32 1.50 -20.94
C LYS A 204 3.61 2.31 -20.92
N ALA A 205 4.59 1.97 -20.11
CA ALA A 205 5.87 2.65 -20.07
C ALA A 205 6.85 2.15 -21.14
N ILE A 206 6.51 1.07 -21.82
CA ILE A 206 7.29 0.56 -22.95
C ILE A 206 6.92 1.38 -24.18
N ASP A 207 7.86 2.20 -24.63
CA ASP A 207 7.67 3.09 -25.81
C ASP A 207 8.02 2.36 -27.12
N ASP A 208 9.17 1.67 -27.16
CA ASP A 208 9.64 0.90 -28.32
C ASP A 208 10.48 -0.29 -27.87
N MET A 209 10.53 -1.30 -28.76
CA MET A 209 11.28 -2.54 -28.53
C MET A 209 12.02 -2.96 -29.79
N GLN A 210 13.28 -3.36 -29.63
CA GLN A 210 14.13 -3.83 -30.71
C GLN A 210 14.73 -5.19 -30.39
N VAL A 211 14.74 -6.09 -31.37
CA VAL A 211 15.49 -7.36 -31.26
C VAL A 211 16.97 -7.05 -31.38
N TYR A 212 17.69 -7.12 -30.27
CA TYR A 212 19.10 -6.76 -30.19
C TYR A 212 20.04 -7.90 -30.62
N SER A 213 19.68 -9.15 -30.33
CA SER A 213 20.38 -10.36 -30.74
C SER A 213 19.43 -11.55 -30.67
N LYS A 214 19.89 -12.77 -31.07
CA LYS A 214 19.05 -13.99 -31.16
C LYS A 214 18.12 -14.26 -29.96
N SER A 215 18.37 -13.65 -28.78
CA SER A 215 17.58 -13.89 -27.56
C SER A 215 17.45 -12.66 -26.64
N ARG A 216 17.91 -11.48 -27.04
CA ARG A 216 17.83 -10.28 -26.23
C ARG A 216 16.93 -9.25 -26.87
N ILE A 217 16.10 -8.59 -26.03
CA ILE A 217 15.22 -7.51 -26.45
C ILE A 217 15.70 -6.24 -25.75
N LYS A 218 16.00 -5.21 -26.54
CA LYS A 218 16.26 -3.87 -26.06
C LYS A 218 14.93 -3.13 -25.95
N ILE A 219 14.73 -2.39 -24.85
CA ILE A 219 13.51 -1.67 -24.57
C ILE A 219 13.84 -0.19 -24.36
N ASN A 220 13.06 0.67 -24.99
CA ASN A 220 13.02 2.10 -24.71
C ASN A 220 11.80 2.40 -23.82
N LEU A 221 12.00 3.18 -22.79
CA LEU A 221 10.95 3.55 -21.84
C LEU A 221 10.53 5.01 -21.98
N LYS A 222 9.28 5.27 -21.62
CA LYS A 222 8.71 6.60 -21.43
C LYS A 222 8.06 6.70 -20.05
N PRO A 223 8.60 7.55 -19.16
CA PRO A 223 9.78 8.44 -19.33
C PRO A 223 11.09 7.68 -19.55
N SER A 224 12.05 8.30 -20.21
CA SER A 224 13.33 7.67 -20.55
C SER A 224 14.18 7.40 -19.31
N LEU A 225 14.92 6.32 -19.33
CA LEU A 225 15.98 5.99 -18.37
C LEU A 225 17.33 6.15 -19.07
N ASP A 226 18.30 6.83 -18.42
CA ASP A 226 19.63 7.15 -19.00
C ASP A 226 20.57 5.93 -19.04
N GLU A 227 20.03 4.74 -19.32
CA GLU A 227 20.82 3.53 -19.50
C GLU A 227 20.15 2.59 -20.51
N GLU A 228 20.96 1.70 -21.09
CA GLU A 228 20.46 0.66 -21.99
C GLU A 228 19.70 -0.42 -21.21
N ILE A 229 18.43 -0.62 -21.57
CA ILE A 229 17.57 -1.58 -20.93
C ILE A 229 17.47 -2.84 -21.78
N LEU A 230 17.96 -3.94 -21.23
CA LEU A 230 17.86 -5.25 -21.87
C LEU A 230 17.01 -6.19 -21.02
N VAL A 231 16.12 -6.91 -21.68
CA VAL A 231 15.43 -8.06 -21.08
C VAL A 231 16.45 -9.19 -20.95
N SER A 232 16.54 -9.80 -19.77
CA SER A 232 17.41 -10.95 -19.59
C SER A 232 16.99 -12.12 -20.50
N THR A 233 17.95 -12.88 -20.98
CA THR A 233 17.69 -14.02 -21.89
C THR A 233 16.68 -15.00 -21.31
N GLU A 234 16.77 -15.26 -20.02
CA GLU A 234 15.86 -16.14 -19.27
C GLU A 234 14.42 -15.61 -19.25
N LYS A 235 14.24 -14.29 -19.22
CA LYS A 235 12.93 -13.65 -19.16
C LYS A 235 12.34 -13.28 -20.53
N ALA A 236 13.12 -13.38 -21.61
CA ALA A 236 12.67 -12.97 -22.94
C ALA A 236 11.43 -13.75 -23.44
N GLY A 237 11.35 -15.05 -23.12
CA GLY A 237 10.20 -15.89 -23.47
C GLY A 237 8.94 -15.51 -22.69
N SER A 238 9.04 -15.37 -21.37
CA SER A 238 7.92 -14.95 -20.51
C SER A 238 7.50 -13.53 -20.79
N PHE A 239 8.44 -12.63 -21.10
CA PHE A 239 8.15 -11.25 -21.48
C PHE A 239 7.31 -11.17 -22.77
N LYS A 240 7.66 -11.95 -23.81
CA LYS A 240 6.86 -11.99 -25.05
C LYS A 240 5.44 -12.50 -24.81
N ARG A 241 5.28 -13.54 -23.98
CA ARG A 241 3.96 -14.06 -23.61
C ARG A 241 3.15 -13.00 -22.86
N TRP A 242 3.76 -12.33 -21.89
CA TRP A 242 3.12 -11.27 -21.14
C TRP A 242 2.65 -10.12 -22.02
N LEU A 243 3.44 -9.67 -22.99
CA LEU A 243 3.02 -8.69 -24.01
C LEU A 243 1.82 -9.17 -24.85
N GLY A 244 1.72 -10.48 -25.07
CA GLY A 244 0.58 -11.11 -25.74
C GLY A 244 -0.65 -11.33 -24.84
N GLY A 245 -0.62 -10.85 -23.60
CA GLY A 245 -1.73 -11.00 -22.65
C GLY A 245 -1.73 -12.32 -21.86
N VAL A 246 -0.68 -13.13 -21.96
CA VAL A 246 -0.52 -14.39 -21.19
C VAL A 246 0.30 -14.10 -19.92
N ILE A 247 -0.33 -14.23 -18.78
CA ILE A 247 0.29 -13.90 -17.48
C ILE A 247 1.21 -15.04 -17.05
N PRO A 248 2.52 -14.80 -16.77
CA PRO A 248 3.44 -15.82 -16.27
C PRO A 248 2.96 -16.37 -14.91
N GLY A 249 2.86 -17.70 -14.80
CA GLY A 249 2.47 -18.37 -13.55
C GLY A 249 0.99 -18.72 -13.42
N MET A 250 0.20 -18.60 -14.50
CA MET A 250 -1.21 -19.00 -14.57
C MET A 250 -1.42 -20.13 -15.60
N GLU A 251 -0.45 -21.02 -15.76
CA GLU A 251 -0.64 -22.27 -16.52
C GLU A 251 -1.12 -23.40 -15.61
#